data_87325186b0d789c04e4f60c702802828
#
_entry.id   87325186b0d789c04e4f60c702802828
#
_cell.length_a   1.000
_cell.length_b   1.000
_cell.length_c   1.000
_cell.angle_alpha   90.00
_cell.angle_beta   90.00
_cell.angle_gamma   90.00
#
_symmetry.space_group_name_H-M   'P 1'
#
loop_
_entity.id
_entity.type
_entity.pdbx_description
1 polymer ?
#
loop_
_entity_poly.entity_id
_entity_poly.type
_entity_poly.pdbx_seq_one_letter_code
_entity_poly.pdbx_strand_id
1 'polypeptide(L)'
;ASESVQIPYRNPLTGKNTIYVPDFFVLYKDKFGKQKAEIVEIKPKKQTLIESRVTSARDKAAVVLNHAKWGAAMAYCKRIGCTFRVITEDDLFYKGKR
;
A
#
# COMPACT_ATOMS: atom_id res chain seq x y z
N ALA A 1 8.92 9.35 11.40
CA ALA A 1 8.91 8.47 10.67
C ALA A 1 7.63 7.72 10.40
N SER A 2 7.77 6.57 9.77
CA SER A 2 6.61 5.87 9.25
C SER A 2 5.67 5.35 10.32
N GLU A 3 6.19 5.07 11.51
CA GLU A 3 5.35 4.54 12.57
C GLU A 3 4.32 5.54 13.08
N SER A 4 4.44 6.78 12.69
CA SER A 4 3.49 7.77 13.14
C SER A 4 2.14 7.63 12.43
N VAL A 5 2.08 6.89 11.33
CA VAL A 5 0.85 6.71 10.58
C VAL A 5 0.27 5.35 10.89
N GLN A 6 -0.93 5.35 11.50
CA GLN A 6 -1.62 4.12 11.86
C GLN A 6 -3.01 4.18 11.27
N ILE A 7 -3.30 3.24 10.37
CA ILE A 7 -4.56 3.23 9.65
C ILE A 7 -5.40 2.05 10.10
N PRO A 8 -6.52 2.30 10.79
CA PRO A 8 -7.37 1.20 11.22
C PRO A 8 -8.06 0.55 10.03
N TYR A 9 -8.17 -0.76 10.07
CA TYR A 9 -8.89 -1.49 9.06
C TYR A 9 -9.39 -2.78 9.66
N ARG A 10 -10.28 -3.45 8.93
CA ARG A 10 -10.80 -4.73 9.36
C ARG A 10 -10.14 -5.83 8.56
N ASN A 11 -9.52 -6.78 9.25
CA ASN A 11 -8.88 -7.90 8.61
C ASN A 11 -9.94 -8.84 8.05
N PRO A 12 -10.03 -9.02 6.73
CA PRO A 12 -11.07 -9.84 6.14
C PRO A 12 -10.90 -11.32 6.41
N LEU A 13 -9.70 -11.75 6.82
CA LEU A 13 -9.45 -13.16 7.09
C LEU A 13 -9.88 -13.55 8.49
N THR A 14 -9.83 -12.62 9.43
CA THR A 14 -10.20 -12.90 10.82
C THR A 14 -11.45 -12.17 11.27
N GLY A 15 -11.84 -11.12 10.55
CA GLY A 15 -12.96 -10.29 10.95
C GLY A 15 -12.65 -9.32 12.07
N LYS A 16 -11.41 -9.23 12.49
CA LYS A 16 -11.04 -8.39 13.61
C LYS A 16 -10.51 -7.06 13.15
N ASN A 17 -10.76 -6.02 13.95
CA ASN A 17 -10.21 -4.70 13.69
C ASN A 17 -8.74 -4.70 14.07
N THR A 18 -7.93 -4.05 13.24
CA THR A 18 -6.51 -3.98 13.48
C THR A 18 -5.98 -2.69 12.87
N ILE A 19 -4.67 -2.53 12.87
CA ILE A 19 -4.02 -1.32 12.40
C ILE A 19 -3.00 -1.68 11.33
N TYR A 20 -3.00 -0.89 10.26
CA TYR A 20 -2.02 -1.01 9.19
C TYR A 20 -1.02 0.13 9.31
N VAL A 21 0.27 -0.21 9.38
CA VAL A 21 1.34 0.77 9.39
C VAL A 21 2.07 0.65 8.06
N PRO A 22 1.98 1.67 7.18
CA PRO A 22 2.65 1.59 5.89
C PRO A 22 4.16 1.63 6.00
N ASP A 23 4.83 1.17 4.95
CA ASP A 23 6.28 1.15 4.93
C ASP A 23 6.86 2.56 5.01
N PHE A 24 6.31 3.49 4.24
CA PHE A 24 6.83 4.85 4.19
C PHE A 24 5.71 5.87 4.15
N PHE A 25 5.95 6.97 4.81
CA PHE A 25 5.11 8.15 4.71
C PHE A 25 6.03 9.29 4.33
N VAL A 26 5.86 9.84 3.14
CA VAL A 26 6.80 10.79 2.54
C VAL A 26 6.16 12.15 2.40
N LEU A 27 6.86 13.18 2.86
CA LEU A 27 6.44 14.56 2.65
C LEU A 27 7.40 15.21 1.68
N TYR A 28 6.86 15.92 0.70
CA TYR A 28 7.71 16.57 -0.28
C TYR A 28 6.97 17.79 -0.85
N LYS A 29 7.70 18.64 -1.57
CA LYS A 29 7.11 19.76 -2.26
C LYS A 29 7.16 19.50 -3.76
N ASP A 30 6.06 19.83 -4.44
CA ASP A 30 6.04 19.67 -5.89
C ASP A 30 6.73 20.88 -6.53
N LYS A 31 6.74 20.89 -7.86
CA LYS A 31 7.43 21.94 -8.58
C LYS A 31 6.81 23.32 -8.39
N PHE A 32 5.60 23.36 -7.87
CA PHE A 32 4.94 24.64 -7.59
C PHE A 32 5.11 25.07 -6.13
N GLY A 33 5.92 24.34 -5.37
CA GLY A 33 6.15 24.66 -3.98
C GLY A 33 5.05 24.19 -3.05
N LYS A 34 4.11 23.43 -3.55
CA LYS A 34 3.01 22.94 -2.74
C LYS A 34 3.42 21.69 -1.99
N GLN A 35 3.10 21.63 -0.71
CA GLN A 35 3.45 20.49 0.10
C GLN A 35 2.55 19.31 -0.23
N LYS A 36 3.15 18.14 -0.42
CA LYS A 36 2.46 16.92 -0.76
C LYS A 36 2.85 15.83 0.21
N ALA A 37 1.95 14.86 0.38
CA ALA A 37 2.21 13.70 1.22
C ALA A 37 1.86 12.44 0.43
N GLU A 38 2.64 11.39 0.64
CA GLU A 38 2.42 10.14 -0.06
C GLU A 38 2.70 8.98 0.87
N ILE A 39 1.80 8.00 0.86
CA ILE A 39 2.00 6.74 1.57
C ILE A 39 2.47 5.72 0.56
N VAL A 40 3.59 5.07 0.84
CA VAL A 40 4.21 4.12 -0.08
C VAL A 40 4.33 2.77 0.58
N GLU A 41 3.93 1.75 -0.14
CA GLU A 41 4.01 0.37 0.30
C GLU A 41 4.79 -0.43 -0.74
N ILE A 42 5.73 -1.25 -0.29
CA ILE A 42 6.56 -2.06 -1.18
C ILE A 42 6.15 -3.52 -1.02
N LYS A 43 5.73 -4.15 -2.12
CA LYS A 43 5.25 -5.52 -2.10
C LYS A 43 5.69 -6.26 -3.36
N PRO A 44 5.93 -7.58 -3.26
CA PRO A 44 6.14 -8.38 -4.45
C PRO A 44 4.89 -8.34 -5.33
N LYS A 45 5.11 -8.34 -6.62
CA LYS A 45 4.01 -8.23 -7.57
C LYS A 45 2.97 -9.34 -7.38
N LYS A 46 3.42 -10.54 -7.07
CA LYS A 46 2.50 -11.65 -6.90
C LYS A 46 1.54 -11.45 -5.75
N GLN A 47 1.84 -10.58 -4.82
CA GLN A 47 0.94 -10.28 -3.69
C GLN A 47 0.00 -9.14 -4.01
N THR A 48 0.10 -8.53 -5.17
CA THR A 48 -0.77 -7.42 -5.55
C THR A 48 -1.87 -7.84 -6.51
N LEU A 49 -1.77 -9.03 -7.08
CA LEU A 49 -2.68 -9.47 -8.13
C LEU A 49 -3.52 -10.66 -7.66
N ILE A 50 -4.80 -10.63 -8.03
CA ILE A 50 -5.69 -11.77 -7.85
C ILE A 50 -5.81 -12.41 -9.22
N GLU A 51 -5.06 -13.46 -9.46
CA GLU A 51 -5.02 -14.13 -10.75
C GLU A 51 -5.17 -15.62 -10.58
N SER A 52 -5.59 -16.26 -11.66
CA SER A 52 -5.75 -17.70 -11.63
C SER A 52 -4.44 -18.42 -11.39
N ARG A 53 -3.31 -17.80 -11.73
CA ARG A 53 -2.06 -18.48 -11.52
C ARG A 53 -1.53 -18.39 -10.09
N VAL A 54 -2.19 -17.62 -9.24
CA VAL A 54 -1.87 -17.65 -7.82
C VAL A 54 -2.48 -18.91 -7.25
N THR A 55 -1.64 -19.91 -7.01
CA THR A 55 -2.13 -21.23 -6.62
C THR A 55 -2.02 -21.49 -5.12
N SER A 56 -1.10 -20.86 -4.43
CA SER A 56 -0.91 -21.07 -3.01
C SER A 56 -2.01 -20.41 -2.22
N ALA A 57 -2.56 -21.13 -1.23
CA ALA A 57 -3.55 -20.53 -0.34
C ALA A 57 -2.96 -19.37 0.43
N ARG A 58 -1.68 -19.47 0.80
CA ARG A 58 -1.00 -18.40 1.50
C ARG A 58 -0.90 -17.15 0.65
N ASP A 59 -0.58 -17.31 -0.63
CA ASP A 59 -0.46 -16.15 -1.53
C ASP A 59 -1.81 -15.51 -1.75
N LYS A 60 -2.86 -16.31 -1.89
CA LYS A 60 -4.20 -15.77 -2.05
C LYS A 60 -4.64 -14.99 -0.81
N ALA A 61 -4.35 -15.52 0.36
CA ALA A 61 -4.68 -14.83 1.60
C ALA A 61 -3.93 -13.51 1.69
N ALA A 62 -2.65 -13.50 1.30
CA ALA A 62 -1.86 -12.28 1.32
C ALA A 62 -2.43 -11.22 0.39
N VAL A 63 -2.90 -11.63 -0.79
CA VAL A 63 -3.50 -10.69 -1.73
C VAL A 63 -4.77 -10.08 -1.15
N VAL A 64 -5.62 -10.91 -0.56
CA VAL A 64 -6.86 -10.43 0.04
C VAL A 64 -6.58 -9.46 1.17
N LEU A 65 -5.63 -9.81 2.03
CA LEU A 65 -5.28 -8.95 3.16
C LEU A 65 -4.69 -7.63 2.70
N ASN A 66 -3.78 -7.67 1.72
CA ASN A 66 -3.17 -6.46 1.21
C ASN A 66 -4.20 -5.53 0.58
N HIS A 67 -5.15 -6.09 -0.14
CA HIS A 67 -6.18 -5.26 -0.76
C HIS A 67 -7.06 -4.59 0.29
N ALA A 68 -7.32 -5.24 1.41
CA ALA A 68 -8.07 -4.62 2.49
C ALA A 68 -7.27 -3.48 3.11
N LYS A 69 -5.97 -3.68 3.33
CA LYS A 69 -5.12 -2.63 3.87
C LYS A 69 -5.06 -1.44 2.94
N TRP A 70 -4.92 -1.69 1.65
CA TRP A 70 -4.79 -0.62 0.66
C TRP A 70 -6.08 0.15 0.48
N GLY A 71 -7.21 -0.54 0.55
CA GLY A 71 -8.49 0.16 0.53
C GLY A 71 -8.62 1.12 1.69
N ALA A 72 -8.21 0.68 2.88
CA ALA A 72 -8.22 1.54 4.05
C ALA A 72 -7.23 2.69 3.90
N ALA A 73 -6.06 2.42 3.33
CA ALA A 73 -5.06 3.45 3.11
C ALA A 73 -5.56 4.52 2.13
N MET A 74 -6.23 4.08 1.07
CA MET A 74 -6.76 5.02 0.10
C MET A 74 -7.85 5.91 0.71
N ALA A 75 -8.70 5.32 1.55
CA ALA A 75 -9.72 6.11 2.24
C ALA A 75 -9.07 7.11 3.20
N TYR A 76 -8.04 6.69 3.89
CA TYR A 76 -7.30 7.55 4.80
C TYR A 76 -6.67 8.72 4.03
N CYS A 77 -6.03 8.42 2.90
CA CYS A 77 -5.39 9.46 2.10
C CYS A 77 -6.42 10.45 1.54
N LYS A 78 -7.56 9.94 1.14
CA LYS A 78 -8.61 10.82 0.64
C LYS A 78 -9.08 11.77 1.73
N ARG A 79 -9.11 11.29 2.95
CA ARG A 79 -9.57 12.09 4.08
C ARG A 79 -8.58 13.17 4.46
N ILE A 80 -7.28 12.86 4.45
CA ILE A 80 -6.27 13.82 4.88
C ILE A 80 -5.55 14.52 3.73
N GLY A 81 -5.83 14.14 2.49
CA GLY A 81 -5.25 14.83 1.34
C GLY A 81 -3.89 14.32 0.92
N CYS A 82 -3.60 13.04 1.13
CA CYS A 82 -2.37 12.46 0.60
C CYS A 82 -2.70 11.47 -0.50
N THR A 83 -1.66 10.87 -1.09
CA THR A 83 -1.82 9.86 -2.11
C THR A 83 -1.24 8.55 -1.60
N PHE A 84 -1.70 7.44 -2.18
CA PHE A 84 -1.25 6.12 -1.81
C PHE A 84 -0.70 5.42 -3.04
N ARG A 85 0.46 4.77 -2.89
CA ARG A 85 1.10 4.09 -3.99
C ARG A 85 1.73 2.78 -3.53
N VAL A 86 1.55 1.73 -4.33
CA VAL A 86 2.20 0.44 -4.11
C VAL A 86 3.30 0.29 -5.14
N ILE A 87 4.50 -0.02 -4.66
CA ILE A 87 5.66 -0.21 -5.52
C ILE A 87 6.00 -1.70 -5.55
N THR A 88 6.14 -2.24 -6.72
CA THR A 88 6.53 -3.63 -6.90
C THR A 88 7.91 -3.70 -7.53
N GLU A 89 8.41 -4.93 -7.73
CA GLU A 89 9.71 -5.10 -8.37
C GLU A 89 9.72 -4.53 -9.79
N ASP A 90 8.57 -4.48 -10.46
CA ASP A 90 8.53 -3.87 -11.78
C ASP A 90 8.94 -2.40 -11.71
N ASP A 91 8.50 -1.70 -10.67
CA ASP A 91 8.86 -0.30 -10.51
C ASP A 91 10.32 -0.13 -10.15
N LEU A 92 10.85 -1.02 -9.33
CA LEU A 92 12.21 -0.88 -8.81
C LEU A 92 13.27 -1.24 -9.82
N PHE A 93 13.02 -2.28 -10.61
CA PHE A 93 14.04 -2.79 -11.54
C PHE A 93 13.85 -2.30 -12.95
N TYR A 94 12.64 -2.14 -13.35
CA TYR A 94 12.33 -1.82 -14.72
C TYR A 94 12.73 -0.42 -15.11
N LYS A 95 12.69 0.48 -14.18
CA LYS A 95 13.03 1.86 -14.46
C LYS A 95 14.43 2.04 -14.94
N GLY A 96 15.32 1.18 -14.52
CA GLY A 96 16.69 1.27 -14.94
C GLY A 96 16.90 0.99 -16.40
N LYS A 97 15.89 0.46 -17.03
CA LYS A 97 15.99 0.11 -18.43
C LYS A 97 15.81 1.27 -19.36
N ARG A 98 15.43 2.35 -18.86
CA ARG A 98 15.17 3.49 -19.73
C ARG A 98 16.40 4.04 -20.37
#